data_0f5d0197745fd8560c68e22cee4a1667
#
_entry.id   0f5d0197745fd8560c68e22cee4a1667
#
_cell.length_a   1.000
_cell.length_b   1.000
_cell.length_c   1.000
_cell.angle_alpha   90.00
_cell.angle_beta   90.00
_cell.angle_gamma   90.00
#
_symmetry.space_group_name_H-M   'P 1'
#
loop_
_entity.id
_entity.type
_entity.pdbx_description
1 polymer ?
#
loop_
_entity_poly.entity_id
_entity_poly.type
_entity_poly.pdbx_seq_one_letter_code
_entity_poly.pdbx_strand_id
1 'polypeptide(L)'
;AGNMGSIVLPSQPPHPNAARVFVNWLLSREGQTAFQRAPNTPNNSEESLRTDVPKDMVRSEVRRVDGGKYLLGDKPEYIDMAPIYDIVEKALVQAKKR
;
A
#
# COMPACT_ATOMS: atom_id res chain seq x y z
N ALA A 1 -1.71 -2.72 6.94
CA ALA A 1 -0.88 -1.81 6.20
C ALA A 1 -1.76 -0.89 5.35
N GLY A 2 -1.58 0.40 5.48
CA GLY A 2 -2.31 1.36 4.69
C GLY A 2 -1.96 1.25 3.20
N ASN A 3 -2.84 1.82 2.37
CA ASN A 3 -2.54 1.97 0.96
C ASN A 3 -1.40 2.98 0.80
N MET A 4 -0.27 2.52 0.29
CA MET A 4 0.94 3.32 0.12
C MET A 4 0.97 4.10 -1.20
N GLY A 5 -0.16 4.19 -1.86
CA GLY A 5 -0.29 4.87 -3.13
C GLY A 5 -0.29 3.92 -4.34
N SER A 6 -0.37 4.50 -5.50
CA SER A 6 -0.46 3.79 -6.77
C SER A 6 0.49 4.40 -7.79
N ILE A 7 0.92 3.59 -8.75
CA ILE A 7 1.66 4.06 -9.91
C ILE A 7 0.69 4.10 -11.09
N VAL A 8 0.63 5.24 -11.75
CA VAL A 8 -0.23 5.45 -12.91
C VAL A 8 0.62 5.94 -14.07
N LEU A 9 0.48 5.29 -15.21
CA LEU A 9 1.06 5.76 -16.46
C LEU A 9 0.00 6.59 -17.20
N PRO A 10 0.22 7.92 -17.40
CA PRO A 10 -0.71 8.73 -18.18
C PRO A 10 -0.84 8.22 -19.61
N SER A 11 -1.99 8.51 -20.26
CA SER A 11 -2.24 8.09 -21.64
C SER A 11 -1.30 8.77 -22.65
N GLN A 12 -0.85 9.98 -22.34
CA GLN A 12 0.07 10.75 -23.18
C GLN A 12 1.24 11.31 -22.35
N PRO A 13 2.15 10.44 -21.86
CA PRO A 13 3.28 10.91 -21.09
C PRO A 13 4.30 11.62 -22.00
N PRO A 14 5.02 12.65 -21.49
CA PRO A 14 6.02 13.38 -22.29
C PRO A 14 7.18 12.49 -22.75
N HIS A 15 7.49 11.44 -22.00
CA HIS A 15 8.57 10.50 -22.31
C HIS A 15 8.09 9.05 -22.09
N PRO A 16 7.28 8.50 -23.03
CA PRO A 16 6.62 7.20 -22.81
C PRO A 16 7.60 6.03 -22.66
N ASN A 17 8.69 6.02 -23.40
CA ASN A 17 9.68 4.94 -23.31
C ASN A 17 10.45 4.98 -22.00
N ALA A 18 10.87 6.16 -21.55
CA ALA A 18 11.52 6.34 -20.26
C ALA A 18 10.60 5.94 -19.11
N ALA A 19 9.33 6.31 -19.17
CA ALA A 19 8.33 5.94 -18.16
C ALA A 19 8.15 4.42 -18.08
N ARG A 20 8.08 3.73 -19.22
CA ARG A 20 7.97 2.26 -19.26
C ARG A 20 9.21 1.57 -18.69
N VAL A 21 10.40 2.04 -19.05
CA VAL A 21 11.66 1.53 -18.51
C VAL A 21 11.70 1.69 -16.98
N PHE A 22 11.31 2.85 -16.48
CA PHE A 22 11.26 3.12 -15.05
C PHE A 22 10.28 2.20 -14.32
N VAL A 23 9.05 2.05 -14.83
CA VAL A 23 8.04 1.17 -14.23
C VAL A 23 8.51 -0.29 -14.23
N ASN A 24 9.08 -0.76 -15.34
CA ASN A 24 9.62 -2.12 -15.42
C ASN A 24 10.75 -2.35 -14.42
N TRP A 25 11.64 -1.38 -14.26
CA TRP A 25 12.70 -1.45 -13.26
C TRP A 25 12.11 -1.46 -11.85
N LEU A 26 11.17 -0.57 -11.56
CA LEU A 26 10.55 -0.46 -10.23
C LEU A 26 9.85 -1.75 -9.82
N LEU A 27 9.22 -2.46 -10.76
CA LEU A 27 8.54 -3.74 -10.51
C LEU A 27 9.50 -4.93 -10.49
N SER A 28 10.76 -4.76 -10.90
CA SER A 28 11.76 -5.80 -10.83
C SER A 28 12.18 -6.11 -9.39
N ARG A 29 12.85 -7.25 -9.18
CA ARG A 29 13.44 -7.59 -7.89
C ARG A 29 14.38 -6.50 -7.38
N GLU A 30 15.23 -6.00 -8.26
CA GLU A 30 16.20 -4.94 -7.94
C GLU A 30 15.50 -3.64 -7.54
N GLY A 31 14.55 -3.18 -8.35
CA GLY A 31 13.79 -1.97 -8.06
C GLY A 31 12.97 -2.09 -6.78
N GLN A 32 12.32 -3.22 -6.56
CA GLN A 32 11.55 -3.45 -5.34
C GLN A 32 12.44 -3.57 -4.10
N THR A 33 13.65 -4.11 -4.24
CA THR A 33 14.63 -4.13 -3.15
C THR A 33 15.04 -2.71 -2.75
N ALA A 34 15.35 -1.87 -3.73
CA ALA A 34 15.71 -0.47 -3.49
C ALA A 34 14.53 0.32 -2.90
N PHE A 35 13.35 0.14 -3.46
CA PHE A 35 12.13 0.82 -3.00
C PHE A 35 11.73 0.40 -1.59
N GLN A 36 11.90 -0.87 -1.23
CA GLN A 36 11.65 -1.37 0.11
C GLN A 36 12.67 -0.83 1.12
N ARG A 37 13.94 -0.68 0.72
CA ARG A 37 15.01 -0.21 1.59
C ARG A 37 14.85 1.25 1.98
N ALA A 38 14.48 2.11 1.05
CA ALA A 38 14.47 3.55 1.24
C ALA A 38 13.55 4.03 2.38
N PRO A 39 12.27 3.58 2.49
CA PRO A 39 11.37 4.05 3.55
C PRO A 39 11.54 3.30 4.88
N ASN A 40 12.24 2.16 4.91
CA ASN A 40 12.37 1.39 6.14
C ASN A 40 13.34 2.06 7.12
N THR A 41 12.78 2.52 8.22
CA THR A 41 13.45 3.15 9.34
C THR A 41 12.93 2.55 10.65
N PRO A 42 13.50 2.88 11.81
CA PRO A 42 12.97 2.39 13.08
C PRO A 42 11.48 2.70 13.31
N ASN A 43 10.97 3.78 12.70
CA ASN A 43 9.59 4.25 12.89
C ASN A 43 8.67 3.97 11.71
N ASN A 44 9.19 3.48 10.60
CA ASN A 44 8.42 3.18 9.41
C ASN A 44 8.85 1.84 8.83
N SER A 45 7.90 1.05 8.38
CA SER A 45 8.19 -0.25 7.78
C SER A 45 7.26 -0.53 6.61
N GLU A 46 7.86 -0.79 5.47
CA GLU A 46 7.18 -1.13 4.24
C GLU A 46 7.73 -2.45 3.69
N GLU A 47 6.88 -3.23 3.08
CA GLU A 47 7.23 -4.53 2.55
C GLU A 47 6.75 -4.68 1.12
N SER A 48 7.66 -5.06 0.21
CA SER A 48 7.30 -5.43 -1.15
C SER A 48 6.45 -6.69 -1.17
N LEU A 49 5.50 -6.77 -2.09
CA LEU A 49 4.70 -7.98 -2.32
C LEU A 49 5.47 -9.09 -3.04
N ARG A 50 6.62 -8.79 -3.62
CA ARG A 50 7.45 -9.79 -4.28
C ARG A 50 8.05 -10.74 -3.25
N THR A 51 7.92 -12.03 -3.50
CA THR A 51 8.43 -13.09 -2.61
C THR A 51 9.95 -13.29 -2.72
N ASP A 52 10.55 -12.81 -3.81
CA ASP A 52 11.99 -12.95 -4.07
C ASP A 52 12.83 -11.74 -3.61
N VAL A 53 12.20 -10.77 -2.93
CA VAL A 53 12.88 -9.62 -2.34
C VAL A 53 13.27 -9.95 -0.89
N PRO A 54 14.54 -9.70 -0.48
CA PRO A 54 14.97 -9.90 0.90
C PRO A 54 14.16 -9.07 1.88
N LYS A 55 13.78 -9.65 3.01
CA LYS A 55 12.93 -9.01 4.03
C LYS A 55 13.70 -8.63 5.30
N ASP A 56 15.01 -8.74 5.29
CA ASP A 56 15.87 -8.46 6.45
C ASP A 56 15.71 -7.06 7.03
N MET A 57 15.42 -6.07 6.19
CA MET A 57 15.19 -4.67 6.60
C MET A 57 13.76 -4.39 7.07
N VAL A 58 12.83 -5.33 6.87
CA VAL A 58 11.45 -5.22 7.33
C VAL A 58 11.37 -5.79 8.74
N ARG A 59 10.77 -5.04 9.67
CA ARG A 59 10.61 -5.53 11.06
C ARG A 59 9.83 -6.84 11.09
N SER A 60 10.30 -7.78 11.89
CA SER A 60 9.75 -9.15 11.93
C SER A 60 8.25 -9.18 12.25
N GLU A 61 7.79 -8.30 13.12
CA GLU A 61 6.40 -8.23 13.58
C GLU A 61 5.41 -7.73 12.53
N VAL A 62 5.91 -7.11 11.44
CA VAL A 62 5.07 -6.61 10.36
C VAL A 62 5.28 -7.34 9.04
N ARG A 63 6.21 -8.29 9.00
CA ARG A 63 6.44 -9.10 7.81
C ARG A 63 5.24 -9.98 7.50
N ARG A 64 4.96 -10.15 6.22
CA ARG A 64 3.97 -11.11 5.77
C ARG A 64 4.47 -12.52 5.99
N VAL A 65 3.56 -13.39 6.39
CA VAL A 65 3.82 -14.82 6.60
C VAL A 65 3.33 -15.59 5.38
N ASP A 66 4.14 -16.49 4.86
CA ASP A 66 3.76 -17.37 3.75
C ASP A 66 2.54 -18.19 4.14
N GLY A 67 1.57 -18.25 3.23
CA GLY A 67 0.29 -18.92 3.48
C GLY A 67 -0.67 -18.16 4.38
N GLY A 68 -0.29 -16.98 4.90
CA GLY A 68 -1.17 -16.11 5.67
C GLY A 68 -2.35 -15.58 4.86
N LYS A 69 -3.48 -15.41 5.51
CA LYS A 69 -4.67 -14.80 4.90
C LYS A 69 -4.67 -13.31 5.16
N TYR A 70 -4.73 -12.53 4.10
CA TYR A 70 -4.76 -11.07 4.18
C TYR A 70 -5.99 -10.51 3.49
N LEU A 71 -6.55 -9.44 4.06
CA LEU A 71 -7.67 -8.74 3.45
C LEU A 71 -7.17 -7.86 2.30
N LEU A 72 -7.86 -7.94 1.17
CA LEU A 72 -7.67 -7.00 0.07
C LEU A 72 -8.47 -5.73 0.38
N GLY A 73 -7.78 -4.67 0.79
CA GLY A 73 -8.41 -3.42 1.20
C GLY A 73 -9.08 -2.65 0.06
N ASP A 74 -8.74 -2.96 -1.17
CA ASP A 74 -9.26 -2.32 -2.38
C ASP A 74 -10.44 -3.04 -3.03
N LYS A 75 -11.08 -3.97 -2.33
CA LYS A 75 -12.37 -4.51 -2.76
C LYS A 75 -13.46 -3.43 -2.72
N PRO A 76 -14.39 -3.41 -3.70
CA PRO A 76 -15.46 -2.40 -3.73
C PRO A 76 -16.23 -2.27 -2.43
N GLU A 77 -16.54 -3.37 -1.74
CA GLU A 77 -17.25 -3.37 -0.47
C GLU A 77 -16.48 -2.72 0.69
N TYR A 78 -15.15 -2.62 0.58
CA TYR A 78 -14.30 -1.96 1.58
C TYR A 78 -13.98 -0.51 1.24
N ILE A 79 -14.16 -0.12 -0.03
CA ILE A 79 -13.95 1.25 -0.51
C ILE A 79 -15.20 2.10 -0.29
N ASP A 80 -16.37 1.48 -0.31
CA ASP A 80 -17.62 2.19 -0.06
C ASP A 80 -17.69 2.66 1.39
N MET A 81 -17.59 3.97 1.56
CA MET A 81 -17.57 4.64 2.85
C MET A 81 -18.96 5.00 3.38
N ALA A 82 -20.02 4.82 2.59
CA ALA A 82 -21.39 5.21 2.99
C ALA A 82 -21.83 4.58 4.32
N PRO A 83 -21.63 3.26 4.57
CA PRO A 83 -22.01 2.68 5.87
C PRO A 83 -21.23 3.27 7.05
N ILE A 84 -20.00 3.70 6.82
CA ILE A 84 -19.14 4.30 7.85
C ILE A 84 -19.61 5.71 8.18
N TYR A 85 -19.97 6.50 7.18
CA TYR A 85 -20.52 7.84 7.38
C TYR A 85 -21.81 7.80 8.21
N ASP A 86 -22.71 6.85 7.96
CA ASP A 86 -23.93 6.65 8.72
C ASP A 86 -23.63 6.37 10.20
N ILE A 87 -22.65 5.51 10.47
CA ILE A 87 -22.25 5.17 11.84
C ILE A 87 -21.66 6.40 12.56
N VAL A 88 -20.78 7.12 11.88
CA VAL A 88 -20.13 8.32 12.41
C VAL A 88 -21.18 9.41 12.71
N GLU A 89 -22.12 9.64 11.81
CA GLU A 89 -23.19 10.63 12.00
C GLU A 89 -24.04 10.30 13.22
N LYS A 90 -24.48 9.06 13.36
CA LYS A 90 -25.23 8.60 14.53
C LYS A 90 -24.45 8.76 15.83
N ALA A 91 -23.17 8.44 15.81
CA ALA A 91 -22.30 8.60 16.97
C ALA A 91 -22.14 10.07 17.37
N LEU A 92 -21.99 10.97 16.40
CA LEU A 92 -21.88 12.41 16.64
C LEU A 92 -23.18 12.99 17.20
N VAL A 93 -24.34 12.55 16.70
CA VAL A 93 -25.63 12.96 17.22
C VAL A 93 -25.79 12.53 18.70
N GLN A 94 -25.40 11.30 19.02
CA GLN A 94 -25.42 10.83 20.40
C GLN A 94 -24.45 11.59 21.31
N ALA A 95 -23.27 11.90 20.84
CA ALA A 95 -22.27 12.65 21.59
C ALA A 95 -22.76 14.06 21.95
N LYS A 96 -23.53 14.71 21.06
CA LYS A 96 -24.13 16.04 21.31
C LYS A 96 -25.23 16.03 22.35
N LYS A 97 -25.84 14.87 22.63
CA LYS A 97 -26.91 14.72 23.65
C LYS A 97 -26.37 14.51 25.06
N ARG A 98 -25.08 14.30 25.20
CA ARG A 98 -24.37 14.20 26.46
C ARG A 98 -23.82 15.56 26.86
#